data_bacb3e0b22583b79de2af7875825fd59
#
_entry.id   bacb3e0b22583b79de2af7875825fd59
#
_cell.length_a   1.000
_cell.length_b   1.000
_cell.length_c   1.000
_cell.angle_alpha   90.00
_cell.angle_beta   90.00
_cell.angle_gamma   90.00
#
_symmetry.space_group_name_H-M   'P 1'
#
loop_
_entity.id
_entity.type
_entity.pdbx_description
1 polymer ?
#
loop_
_entity_poly.entity_id
_entity_poly.type
_entity_poly.pdbx_seq_one_letter_code
_entity_poly.pdbx_strand_id
1 'polypeptide(L)'
;ELFAQELGVMDKPHGEMNVLDGLWTSRATSHIPLKDVSAHLTLKTVGDAIDLAYETLKRAGYEDPKVAIAAINPHGGDSGTCGREEIDVLRPAVARANAEGRNIVGPFPSDTLFIRAFKGEFDAVVTMYHDQGQIALKLKGFERGVTVAAGQPYAITTPAHGTAYDIAGTGTCTTSAFETAYKLCAKMAVTDRTYQKQ
;
A
#
# COMPACT_ATOMS: atom_id res chain seq x y z
N GLU A 1 -5.42 13.52 -2.20
CA GLU A 1 -4.94 14.94 -2.22
C GLU A 1 -5.89 15.86 -1.45
N LEU A 2 -7.21 15.89 -1.75
CA LEU A 2 -8.16 16.79 -1.07
C LEU A 2 -8.10 16.68 0.45
N PHE A 3 -8.16 15.45 1.01
CA PHE A 3 -8.06 15.24 2.46
C PHE A 3 -6.73 15.76 3.02
N ALA A 4 -5.61 15.53 2.32
CA ALA A 4 -4.31 16.00 2.78
C ALA A 4 -4.22 17.53 2.79
N GLN A 5 -4.84 18.20 1.82
CA GLN A 5 -4.94 19.65 1.75
C GLN A 5 -5.78 20.20 2.90
N GLU A 6 -7.00 19.71 3.06
CA GLU A 6 -7.93 20.15 4.10
C GLU A 6 -7.42 19.87 5.53
N LEU A 7 -6.64 18.83 5.69
CA LEU A 7 -6.07 18.42 6.98
C LEU A 7 -4.64 18.94 7.21
N GLY A 8 -4.08 19.73 6.28
CA GLY A 8 -2.78 20.41 6.43
C GLY A 8 -1.58 19.46 6.47
N VAL A 9 -1.64 18.32 5.74
CA VAL A 9 -0.56 17.31 5.72
C VAL A 9 0.03 17.08 4.32
N MET A 10 -0.10 18.06 3.43
CA MET A 10 0.43 17.99 2.06
C MET A 10 1.96 17.83 1.98
N ASP A 11 2.67 18.27 2.99
CA ASP A 11 4.12 18.20 3.13
C ASP A 11 4.63 16.83 3.60
N LYS A 12 3.73 15.95 4.02
CA LYS A 12 4.05 14.59 4.52
C LYS A 12 3.70 13.52 3.50
N PRO A 13 4.37 12.34 3.55
CA PRO A 13 3.94 11.20 2.74
C PRO A 13 2.48 10.86 3.02
N HIS A 14 1.67 10.88 1.97
CA HIS A 14 0.26 10.53 2.02
C HIS A 14 -0.16 9.84 0.72
N GLY A 15 -1.20 9.03 0.78
CA GLY A 15 -1.68 8.33 -0.39
C GLY A 15 -2.76 7.29 -0.05
N GLU A 16 -3.08 6.49 -1.04
CA GLU A 16 -3.99 5.36 -0.86
C GLU A 16 -3.22 4.08 -0.56
N MET A 17 -3.71 3.34 0.41
CA MET A 17 -3.38 1.93 0.59
C MET A 17 -4.63 1.08 0.41
N ASN A 18 -4.47 -0.11 -0.11
CA ASN A 18 -5.57 -1.06 -0.24
C ASN A 18 -5.36 -2.23 0.70
N VAL A 19 -6.44 -2.72 1.29
CA VAL A 19 -6.43 -3.85 2.23
C VAL A 19 -7.38 -4.91 1.75
N LEU A 20 -6.90 -6.15 1.66
CA LEU A 20 -7.69 -7.33 1.34
C LEU A 20 -7.25 -8.51 2.21
N ASP A 21 -8.18 -9.09 2.97
CA ASP A 21 -7.96 -10.27 3.81
C ASP A 21 -6.70 -10.15 4.71
N GLY A 22 -6.44 -8.93 5.23
CA GLY A 22 -5.29 -8.64 6.10
C GLY A 22 -4.00 -8.24 5.38
N LEU A 23 -3.89 -8.45 4.07
CA LEU A 23 -2.76 -7.94 3.28
C LEU A 23 -2.98 -6.48 2.90
N TRP A 24 -2.00 -5.64 3.20
CA TRP A 24 -1.97 -4.25 2.82
C TRP A 24 -1.11 -4.05 1.56
N THR A 25 -1.50 -3.11 0.71
CA THR A 25 -0.67 -2.71 -0.43
C THR A 25 -0.56 -1.20 -0.53
N SER A 26 0.64 -0.73 -0.81
CA SER A 26 0.97 0.64 -1.15
C SER A 26 1.68 0.67 -2.50
N ARG A 27 1.98 1.87 -3.03
CA ARG A 27 2.64 2.02 -4.31
C ARG A 27 3.51 3.28 -4.37
N ALA A 28 4.66 3.16 -5.03
CA ALA A 28 5.61 4.27 -5.19
C ALA A 28 5.10 5.31 -6.21
N THR A 29 4.41 4.85 -7.26
CA THR A 29 3.74 5.71 -8.24
C THR A 29 2.28 5.31 -8.40
N SER A 30 1.41 6.28 -8.68
CA SER A 30 -0.02 6.07 -8.85
C SER A 30 -0.44 6.51 -10.26
N HIS A 31 -1.37 7.38 -10.44
CA HIS A 31 -2.03 7.75 -11.68
C HIS A 31 -1.11 8.50 -12.68
N ILE A 32 -0.01 7.86 -13.09
CA ILE A 32 0.92 8.34 -14.13
C ILE A 32 0.99 7.34 -15.28
N PRO A 33 1.37 7.78 -16.50
CA PRO A 33 1.57 6.87 -17.62
C PRO A 33 2.63 5.80 -17.29
N LEU A 34 2.39 4.55 -17.69
CA LEU A 34 3.31 3.44 -17.41
C LEU A 34 4.74 3.70 -17.92
N LYS A 35 4.89 4.36 -19.07
CA LYS A 35 6.20 4.72 -19.66
C LYS A 35 7.03 5.64 -18.75
N ASP A 36 6.40 6.38 -17.87
CA ASP A 36 7.04 7.37 -17.01
C ASP A 36 7.40 6.80 -15.62
N VAL A 37 6.95 5.57 -15.31
CA VAL A 37 7.11 4.96 -13.97
C VAL A 37 8.58 4.88 -13.58
N SER A 38 9.45 4.29 -14.42
CA SER A 38 10.87 4.12 -14.11
C SER A 38 11.56 5.45 -13.78
N ALA A 39 11.26 6.51 -14.54
CA ALA A 39 11.83 7.84 -14.31
C ALA A 39 11.36 8.48 -12.97
N HIS A 40 10.21 8.06 -12.44
CA HIS A 40 9.70 8.54 -11.16
C HIS A 40 10.18 7.71 -9.95
N LEU A 41 10.82 6.56 -10.19
CA LEU A 41 11.40 5.77 -9.10
C LEU A 41 12.74 6.38 -8.66
N THR A 42 12.71 7.03 -7.53
CA THR A 42 13.87 7.61 -6.85
C THR A 42 13.98 7.06 -5.42
N LEU A 43 15.14 7.24 -4.79
CA LEU A 43 15.29 6.90 -3.36
C LEU A 43 14.23 7.60 -2.49
N LYS A 44 13.82 8.82 -2.89
CA LYS A 44 12.78 9.57 -2.17
C LYS A 44 11.41 8.95 -2.38
N THR A 45 10.97 8.75 -3.62
CA THR A 45 9.60 8.28 -3.90
C THR A 45 9.36 6.85 -3.41
N VAL A 46 10.36 5.96 -3.56
CA VAL A 46 10.30 4.60 -3.02
C VAL A 46 10.36 4.62 -1.48
N GLY A 47 11.23 5.46 -0.92
CA GLY A 47 11.34 5.63 0.52
C GLY A 47 10.05 6.17 1.15
N ASP A 48 9.46 7.20 0.58
CA ASP A 48 8.17 7.75 1.05
C ASP A 48 7.06 6.69 1.03
N ALA A 49 7.03 5.83 0.00
CA ALA A 49 6.05 4.74 -0.09
C ALA A 49 6.29 3.65 0.98
N ILE A 50 7.54 3.33 1.27
CA ILE A 50 7.92 2.41 2.36
C ILE A 50 7.51 3.01 3.71
N ASP A 51 7.86 4.27 3.95
CA ASP A 51 7.57 4.98 5.18
C ASP A 51 6.05 5.05 5.41
N LEU A 52 5.30 5.43 4.39
CA LEU A 52 3.84 5.48 4.43
C LEU A 52 3.23 4.11 4.78
N ALA A 53 3.71 3.04 4.15
CA ALA A 53 3.22 1.69 4.43
C ALA A 53 3.54 1.27 5.86
N TYR A 54 4.79 1.38 6.28
CA TYR A 54 5.24 0.96 7.61
C TYR A 54 4.52 1.72 8.73
N GLU A 55 4.51 3.06 8.66
CA GLU A 55 3.86 3.90 9.68
C GLU A 55 2.33 3.68 9.73
N THR A 56 1.68 3.48 8.58
CA THR A 56 0.24 3.18 8.55
C THR A 56 -0.06 1.85 9.24
N LEU A 57 0.75 0.81 9.02
CA LEU A 57 0.59 -0.47 9.71
C LEU A 57 0.85 -0.35 11.22
N LYS A 58 1.88 0.40 11.63
CA LYS A 58 2.13 0.70 13.05
C LYS A 58 0.89 1.31 13.70
N ARG A 59 0.31 2.32 13.08
CA ARG A 59 -0.93 2.97 13.54
C ARG A 59 -2.15 2.05 13.49
N ALA A 60 -2.16 1.05 12.61
CA ALA A 60 -3.19 0.01 12.57
C ALA A 60 -2.98 -1.12 13.61
N GLY A 61 -1.91 -1.04 14.42
CA GLY A 61 -1.65 -1.94 15.55
C GLY A 61 -0.73 -3.11 15.24
N TYR A 62 0.07 -3.03 14.18
CA TYR A 62 1.16 -3.98 13.93
C TYR A 62 2.40 -3.55 14.70
N GLU A 63 2.94 -4.40 15.56
CA GLU A 63 4.11 -4.06 16.38
C GLU A 63 5.41 -3.98 15.56
N ASP A 64 5.63 -4.91 14.65
CA ASP A 64 6.78 -4.94 13.73
C ASP A 64 6.33 -5.42 12.34
N PRO A 65 5.67 -4.54 11.56
CA PRO A 65 5.10 -4.93 10.28
C PRO A 65 6.19 -5.34 9.28
N LYS A 66 6.06 -6.52 8.72
CA LYS A 66 6.94 -7.03 7.67
C LYS A 66 6.46 -6.57 6.29
N VAL A 67 7.18 -5.63 5.70
CA VAL A 67 6.81 -5.01 4.42
C VAL A 67 7.70 -5.52 3.29
N ALA A 68 7.09 -6.10 2.26
CA ALA A 68 7.80 -6.57 1.07
C ALA A 68 7.78 -5.52 -0.05
N ILE A 69 8.89 -5.41 -0.78
CA ILE A 69 9.03 -4.52 -1.93
C ILE A 69 8.93 -5.35 -3.21
N ALA A 70 8.02 -4.96 -4.10
CA ALA A 70 7.93 -5.55 -5.43
C ALA A 70 9.01 -4.99 -6.33
N ALA A 71 9.66 -5.84 -7.12
CA ALA A 71 10.53 -5.42 -8.20
C ALA A 71 9.71 -4.79 -9.34
N ILE A 72 10.29 -3.85 -10.07
CA ILE A 72 9.66 -3.30 -11.28
C ILE A 72 9.96 -4.17 -12.50
N ASN A 73 11.19 -4.68 -12.57
CA ASN A 73 11.67 -5.43 -13.73
C ASN A 73 11.43 -6.95 -13.61
N PRO A 74 11.29 -7.66 -14.74
CA PRO A 74 11.24 -9.12 -14.75
C PRO A 74 12.40 -9.74 -13.96
N HIS A 75 12.11 -10.80 -13.21
CA HIS A 75 13.09 -11.54 -12.40
C HIS A 75 13.89 -10.67 -11.39
N GLY A 76 13.35 -9.49 -11.01
CA GLY A 76 14.04 -8.55 -10.13
C GLY A 76 15.26 -7.89 -10.80
N GLY A 77 15.17 -7.65 -12.11
CA GLY A 77 16.19 -7.02 -12.94
C GLY A 77 17.30 -7.96 -13.43
N ASP A 78 17.29 -9.24 -13.02
CA ASP A 78 18.29 -10.26 -13.41
C ASP A 78 19.73 -9.72 -13.38
N SER A 79 20.16 -9.25 -12.22
CA SER A 79 21.48 -8.64 -11.99
C SER A 79 21.78 -7.43 -12.90
N GLY A 80 20.75 -6.74 -13.39
CA GLY A 80 20.82 -5.55 -14.23
C GLY A 80 20.65 -5.82 -15.72
N THR A 81 20.46 -7.07 -16.12
CA THR A 81 20.24 -7.45 -17.54
C THR A 81 18.85 -6.98 -18.03
N CYS A 82 17.85 -7.04 -17.15
CA CYS A 82 16.47 -6.64 -17.46
C CYS A 82 16.09 -5.25 -16.91
N GLY A 83 17.05 -4.46 -16.48
CA GLY A 83 16.86 -3.15 -15.86
C GLY A 83 17.67 -3.02 -14.57
N ARG A 84 17.92 -1.80 -14.13
CA ARG A 84 18.82 -1.52 -13.00
C ARG A 84 18.12 -0.87 -11.80
N GLU A 85 16.83 -0.59 -11.89
CA GLU A 85 16.08 0.10 -10.85
C GLU A 85 16.14 -0.63 -9.51
N GLU A 86 16.18 -1.98 -9.52
CA GLU A 86 16.34 -2.77 -8.30
C GLU A 86 17.70 -2.53 -7.64
N ILE A 87 18.77 -2.38 -8.45
CA ILE A 87 20.15 -2.18 -7.97
C ILE A 87 20.34 -0.74 -7.53
N ASP A 88 19.90 0.20 -8.38
CA ASP A 88 20.24 1.61 -8.23
C ASP A 88 19.28 2.37 -7.28
N VAL A 89 18.05 1.85 -7.10
CA VAL A 89 17.01 2.52 -6.32
C VAL A 89 16.40 1.64 -5.23
N LEU A 90 15.83 0.47 -5.59
CA LEU A 90 14.99 -0.29 -4.65
C LEU A 90 15.81 -0.91 -3.52
N ARG A 91 16.93 -1.58 -3.81
CA ARG A 91 17.81 -2.14 -2.77
C ARG A 91 18.40 -1.08 -1.83
N PRO A 92 18.90 0.07 -2.33
CA PRO A 92 19.31 1.18 -1.47
C PRO A 92 18.18 1.72 -0.58
N ALA A 93 16.94 1.84 -1.10
CA ALA A 93 15.79 2.27 -0.30
C ALA A 93 15.44 1.27 0.81
N VAL A 94 15.47 -0.03 0.52
CA VAL A 94 15.30 -1.12 1.50
C VAL A 94 16.40 -1.05 2.57
N ALA A 95 17.64 -0.92 2.14
CA ALA A 95 18.78 -0.86 3.07
C ALA A 95 18.69 0.35 4.02
N ARG A 96 18.28 1.53 3.49
CA ARG A 96 18.06 2.73 4.30
C ARG A 96 16.96 2.49 5.35
N ALA A 97 15.80 1.98 4.93
CA ALA A 97 14.68 1.75 5.84
C ALA A 97 15.03 0.74 6.96
N ASN A 98 15.79 -0.32 6.62
CA ASN A 98 16.26 -1.29 7.61
C ASN A 98 17.29 -0.69 8.58
N ALA A 99 18.17 0.21 8.11
CA ALA A 99 19.09 0.93 8.98
C ALA A 99 18.38 1.86 9.98
N GLU A 100 17.15 2.27 9.65
CA GLU A 100 16.24 3.04 10.51
C GLU A 100 15.38 2.14 11.42
N GLY A 101 15.63 0.82 11.46
CA GLY A 101 14.95 -0.15 12.33
C GLY A 101 13.63 -0.68 11.80
N ARG A 102 13.34 -0.52 10.51
CA ARG A 102 12.13 -1.08 9.89
C ARG A 102 12.37 -2.50 9.37
N ASN A 103 11.33 -3.31 9.31
CA ASN A 103 11.38 -4.70 8.81
C ASN A 103 10.96 -4.76 7.33
N ILE A 104 11.87 -4.37 6.43
CA ILE A 104 11.62 -4.30 4.99
C ILE A 104 12.41 -5.37 4.26
N VAL A 105 11.75 -6.11 3.38
CA VAL A 105 12.35 -7.21 2.63
C VAL A 105 12.15 -7.08 1.12
N GLY A 106 13.05 -7.64 0.34
CA GLY A 106 13.01 -7.56 -1.13
C GLY A 106 14.15 -6.69 -1.71
N PRO A 107 14.02 -6.19 -2.94
CA PRO A 107 12.88 -6.39 -3.86
C PRO A 107 12.73 -7.84 -4.34
N PHE A 108 11.48 -8.29 -4.51
CA PHE A 108 11.15 -9.62 -5.01
C PHE A 108 10.45 -9.54 -6.38
N PRO A 109 10.64 -10.51 -7.28
CA PRO A 109 9.90 -10.60 -8.53
C PRO A 109 8.38 -10.56 -8.30
N SER A 110 7.69 -9.64 -8.98
CA SER A 110 6.29 -9.31 -8.71
C SER A 110 5.32 -10.43 -9.06
N ASP A 111 5.66 -11.25 -10.06
CA ASP A 111 4.87 -12.40 -10.53
C ASP A 111 4.71 -13.48 -9.45
N THR A 112 5.68 -13.63 -8.56
CA THR A 112 5.67 -14.63 -7.48
C THR A 112 5.42 -14.03 -6.10
N LEU A 113 5.67 -12.75 -5.91
CA LEU A 113 5.55 -12.05 -4.63
C LEU A 113 4.15 -12.17 -4.04
N PHE A 114 3.10 -11.94 -4.84
CA PHE A 114 1.72 -11.97 -4.35
C PHE A 114 1.24 -13.36 -3.96
N ILE A 115 1.82 -14.43 -4.53
CA ILE A 115 1.56 -15.81 -4.10
C ILE A 115 1.97 -16.00 -2.65
N ARG A 116 3.12 -15.43 -2.26
CA ARG A 116 3.65 -15.47 -0.89
C ARG A 116 2.88 -14.55 0.04
N ALA A 117 2.57 -13.34 -0.45
CA ALA A 117 1.85 -12.33 0.32
C ALA A 117 0.44 -12.81 0.73
N PHE A 118 -0.30 -13.44 -0.19
CA PHE A 118 -1.62 -14.01 0.13
C PHE A 118 -1.57 -15.29 1.00
N LYS A 119 -0.39 -15.83 1.25
CA LYS A 119 -0.17 -16.87 2.26
C LYS A 119 0.20 -16.32 3.63
N GLY A 120 0.21 -14.99 3.79
CA GLY A 120 0.51 -14.32 5.06
C GLY A 120 2.00 -14.22 5.39
N GLU A 121 2.89 -14.31 4.40
CA GLU A 121 4.33 -14.16 4.65
C GLU A 121 4.71 -12.70 4.95
N PHE A 122 3.91 -11.75 4.50
CA PHE A 122 4.11 -10.31 4.65
C PHE A 122 2.81 -9.64 5.08
N ASP A 123 2.93 -8.58 5.88
CA ASP A 123 1.80 -7.74 6.28
C ASP A 123 1.44 -6.72 5.19
N ALA A 124 2.45 -6.25 4.45
CA ALA A 124 2.24 -5.34 3.33
C ALA A 124 3.16 -5.61 2.14
N VAL A 125 2.73 -5.15 0.97
CA VAL A 125 3.52 -5.08 -0.26
C VAL A 125 3.53 -3.65 -0.78
N VAL A 126 4.71 -3.09 -1.01
CA VAL A 126 4.89 -1.83 -1.75
C VAL A 126 5.20 -2.16 -3.20
N THR A 127 4.33 -1.73 -4.10
CA THR A 127 4.46 -1.90 -5.55
C THR A 127 5.02 -0.65 -6.20
N MET A 128 5.53 -0.78 -7.42
CA MET A 128 6.14 0.35 -8.11
C MET A 128 5.12 1.19 -8.89
N TYR A 129 4.01 0.56 -9.33
CA TYR A 129 2.94 1.23 -10.07
C TYR A 129 1.58 0.62 -9.77
N HIS A 130 0.53 1.34 -10.16
CA HIS A 130 -0.86 1.04 -9.80
C HIS A 130 -1.28 -0.39 -10.14
N ASP A 131 -1.20 -0.82 -11.40
CA ASP A 131 -1.75 -2.11 -11.83
C ASP A 131 -0.96 -3.31 -11.30
N GLN A 132 0.31 -3.11 -10.93
CA GLN A 132 1.15 -4.15 -10.34
C GLN A 132 0.52 -4.77 -9.07
N GLY A 133 -0.12 -3.96 -8.24
CA GLY A 133 -0.81 -4.43 -7.04
C GLY A 133 -2.31 -4.62 -7.25
N GLN A 134 -2.96 -3.73 -8.00
CA GLN A 134 -4.40 -3.74 -8.15
C GLN A 134 -4.93 -4.97 -8.87
N ILE A 135 -4.21 -5.48 -9.89
CA ILE A 135 -4.58 -6.71 -10.59
C ILE A 135 -4.61 -7.88 -9.60
N ALA A 136 -3.55 -8.05 -8.80
CA ALA A 136 -3.47 -9.13 -7.83
C ALA A 136 -4.60 -9.09 -6.80
N LEU A 137 -4.86 -7.90 -6.22
CA LEU A 137 -5.91 -7.72 -5.24
C LEU A 137 -7.31 -7.97 -5.81
N LYS A 138 -7.61 -7.40 -6.99
CA LYS A 138 -8.93 -7.53 -7.63
C LYS A 138 -9.23 -8.97 -8.05
N LEU A 139 -8.24 -9.71 -8.54
CA LEU A 139 -8.39 -11.13 -8.87
C LEU A 139 -8.62 -11.99 -7.61
N LYS A 140 -8.08 -11.58 -6.47
CA LYS A 140 -8.21 -12.32 -5.20
C LYS A 140 -9.55 -12.08 -4.50
N GLY A 141 -10.12 -10.87 -4.60
CA GLY A 141 -11.37 -10.58 -3.89
C GLY A 141 -11.81 -9.12 -3.96
N PHE A 142 -12.18 -8.67 -5.14
CA PHE A 142 -12.57 -7.28 -5.39
C PHE A 142 -13.67 -6.77 -4.44
N GLU A 143 -14.67 -7.62 -4.15
CA GLU A 143 -15.86 -7.27 -3.36
C GLU A 143 -15.58 -7.10 -1.86
N ARG A 144 -14.37 -7.45 -1.39
CA ARG A 144 -13.98 -7.34 0.03
C ARG A 144 -12.93 -6.27 0.28
N GLY A 145 -12.43 -5.66 -0.78
CA GLY A 145 -11.35 -4.69 -0.71
C GLY A 145 -11.74 -3.43 0.06
N VAL A 146 -10.80 -2.91 0.82
CA VAL A 146 -10.91 -1.64 1.54
C VAL A 146 -9.81 -0.71 1.05
N THR A 147 -10.15 0.57 0.86
CA THR A 147 -9.20 1.64 0.62
C THR A 147 -8.99 2.44 1.90
N VAL A 148 -7.73 2.67 2.25
CA VAL A 148 -7.32 3.50 3.40
C VAL A 148 -6.62 4.74 2.87
N ALA A 149 -7.08 5.94 3.26
CA ALA A 149 -6.35 7.18 3.03
C ALA A 149 -5.23 7.28 4.08
N ALA A 150 -4.05 6.80 3.69
CA ALA A 150 -2.88 6.73 4.56
C ALA A 150 -2.18 8.09 4.69
N GLY A 151 -1.43 8.28 5.78
CA GLY A 151 -0.72 9.53 6.07
C GLY A 151 -1.62 10.66 6.59
N GLN A 152 -2.90 10.39 6.83
CA GLN A 152 -3.84 11.37 7.39
C GLN A 152 -3.80 11.36 8.93
N PRO A 153 -4.12 12.48 9.60
CA PRO A 153 -4.15 12.54 11.06
C PRO A 153 -5.29 11.73 11.69
N TYR A 154 -6.25 11.31 10.89
CA TYR A 154 -7.39 10.48 11.29
C TYR A 154 -7.49 9.23 10.45
N ALA A 155 -8.07 8.16 10.99
CA ALA A 155 -8.40 6.98 10.21
C ALA A 155 -9.53 7.28 9.22
N ILE A 156 -9.26 7.12 7.94
CA ILE A 156 -10.23 7.32 6.85
C ILE A 156 -10.18 6.06 5.97
N THR A 157 -11.30 5.37 5.89
CA THR A 157 -11.43 4.15 5.09
C THR A 157 -12.68 4.20 4.23
N THR A 158 -12.61 3.58 3.07
CA THR A 158 -13.76 3.40 2.16
C THR A 158 -13.77 1.99 1.60
N PRO A 159 -14.94 1.45 1.17
CA PRO A 159 -14.95 0.31 0.27
C PRO A 159 -14.12 0.59 -0.98
N ALA A 160 -13.50 -0.44 -1.54
CA ALA A 160 -12.70 -0.31 -2.76
C ALA A 160 -13.51 -0.32 -4.06
N HIS A 161 -14.84 -0.53 -3.98
CA HIS A 161 -15.74 -0.50 -5.13
C HIS A 161 -16.20 0.93 -5.46
N GLY A 162 -16.75 1.11 -6.67
CA GLY A 162 -17.33 2.38 -7.11
C GLY A 162 -18.70 2.68 -6.49
N THR A 163 -19.35 3.72 -6.99
CA THR A 163 -20.58 4.29 -6.44
C THR A 163 -21.84 3.43 -6.67
N ALA A 164 -21.79 2.45 -7.57
CA ALA A 164 -22.89 1.50 -7.86
C ALA A 164 -24.25 2.18 -8.12
N TYR A 165 -24.26 3.28 -8.88
CA TYR A 165 -25.50 4.02 -9.21
C TYR A 165 -26.53 3.17 -9.95
N ASP A 166 -26.09 2.16 -10.69
CA ASP A 166 -26.91 1.22 -11.44
C ASP A 166 -27.87 0.41 -10.57
N ILE A 167 -27.53 0.17 -9.30
CA ILE A 167 -28.35 -0.54 -8.33
C ILE A 167 -28.90 0.36 -7.21
N ALA A 168 -28.76 1.68 -7.35
CA ALA A 168 -29.25 2.62 -6.35
C ALA A 168 -30.78 2.49 -6.16
N GLY A 169 -31.25 2.38 -4.92
CA GLY A 169 -32.67 2.27 -4.59
C GLY A 169 -33.28 0.88 -4.80
N THR A 170 -32.54 -0.11 -5.31
CA THR A 170 -33.07 -1.46 -5.58
C THR A 170 -33.05 -2.38 -4.35
N GLY A 171 -32.29 -2.04 -3.31
CA GLY A 171 -32.12 -2.90 -2.13
C GLY A 171 -31.26 -4.14 -2.37
N THR A 172 -30.54 -4.23 -3.50
CA THR A 172 -29.76 -5.41 -3.91
C THR A 172 -28.27 -5.30 -3.61
N CYS A 173 -27.80 -4.18 -3.05
CA CYS A 173 -26.37 -3.98 -2.73
C CYS A 173 -25.92 -4.94 -1.62
N THR A 174 -24.63 -5.36 -1.71
CA THR A 174 -23.96 -6.06 -0.61
C THR A 174 -23.29 -5.05 0.31
N THR A 175 -23.31 -5.30 1.62
CA THR A 175 -22.72 -4.40 2.64
C THR A 175 -21.32 -4.83 3.09
N SER A 176 -20.82 -5.97 2.62
CA SER A 176 -19.62 -6.63 3.14
C SER A 176 -18.36 -5.75 3.10
N ALA A 177 -18.11 -5.05 1.98
CA ALA A 177 -16.97 -4.15 1.86
C ALA A 177 -17.10 -2.94 2.80
N PHE A 178 -18.30 -2.36 2.93
CA PHE A 178 -18.57 -1.26 3.85
C PHE A 178 -18.36 -1.69 5.31
N GLU A 179 -18.89 -2.84 5.70
CA GLU A 179 -18.70 -3.37 7.05
C GLU A 179 -17.22 -3.63 7.36
N THR A 180 -16.47 -4.16 6.39
CA THR A 180 -15.03 -4.38 6.53
C THR A 180 -14.29 -3.05 6.68
N ALA A 181 -14.61 -2.06 5.85
CA ALA A 181 -14.05 -0.72 5.94
C ALA A 181 -14.36 -0.07 7.30
N TYR A 182 -15.61 -0.14 7.76
CA TYR A 182 -16.00 0.39 9.06
C TYR A 182 -15.25 -0.28 10.23
N LYS A 183 -15.17 -1.61 10.25
CA LYS A 183 -14.45 -2.35 11.30
C LYS A 183 -12.97 -2.00 11.32
N LEU A 184 -12.34 -1.88 10.15
CA LEU A 184 -10.94 -1.46 10.03
C LEU A 184 -10.75 -0.03 10.54
N CYS A 185 -11.63 0.90 10.14
CA CYS A 185 -11.58 2.29 10.58
C CYS A 185 -11.70 2.40 12.11
N ALA A 186 -12.68 1.71 12.70
CA ALA A 186 -12.89 1.70 14.14
C ALA A 186 -11.67 1.14 14.89
N LYS A 187 -11.08 0.02 14.39
CA LYS A 187 -9.85 -0.55 14.95
C LYS A 187 -8.70 0.46 14.90
N MET A 188 -8.45 1.05 13.73
CA MET A 188 -7.38 2.04 13.55
C MET A 188 -7.56 3.25 14.47
N ALA A 189 -8.77 3.79 14.58
CA ALA A 189 -9.05 4.96 15.41
C ALA A 189 -8.78 4.72 16.90
N VAL A 190 -8.99 3.50 17.39
CA VAL A 190 -8.67 3.12 18.80
C VAL A 190 -7.16 2.97 18.97
N THR A 191 -6.50 2.27 18.08
CA THR A 191 -5.06 2.02 18.15
C THR A 191 -4.27 3.31 17.98
N ASP A 192 -4.68 4.18 17.06
CA ASP A 192 -4.03 5.46 16.79
C ASP A 192 -4.04 6.41 18.00
N ARG A 193 -5.12 6.43 18.76
CA ARG A 193 -5.16 7.18 20.04
C ARG A 193 -4.12 6.71 21.05
N THR A 194 -3.77 5.44 21.03
CA THR A 194 -2.74 4.87 21.91
C THR A 194 -1.35 5.22 21.39
N TYR A 195 -1.16 5.15 20.08
CA TYR A 195 0.10 5.48 19.42
C TYR A 195 0.50 6.96 19.57
N GLN A 196 -0.46 7.89 19.44
CA GLN A 196 -0.21 9.32 19.58
C GLN A 196 0.10 9.78 21.02
N LYS A 197 -0.08 8.92 22.01
CA LYS A 197 0.21 9.22 23.43
C LYS A 197 1.60 8.73 23.88
N GLN A 198 2.31 8.01 23.05
CA GLN A 198 3.70 7.57 23.26
C GLN A 198 4.70 8.55 22.67
#